data_82eacafffe57435561f0ef086e9ba852
#
_entry.id   82eacafffe57435561f0ef086e9ba852
#
_cell.length_a   1.000
_cell.length_b   1.000
_cell.length_c   1.000
_cell.angle_alpha   90.00
_cell.angle_beta   90.00
_cell.angle_gamma   90.00
#
_symmetry.space_group_name_H-M   'P 1'
#
loop_
_entity.id
_entity.type
_entity.pdbx_description
1 polymer ?
#
loop_
_entity_poly.entity_id
_entity_poly.type
_entity_poly.pdbx_seq_one_letter_code
_entity_poly.pdbx_strand_id
1 'polypeptide(L)'
;MTDVMPWSFTIEFDPEKAARNGYDVDALYECVDENVQRYGLTRLARGTWKANEEDRVGSQCLTMSLLSEEKWVMQNIRSFTAYEVNTAPIDFIAILRKRCPELLYA
;
A
#
# COMPACT_ATOMS: atom_id res chain seq x y z
N MET A 1 -14.50 -4.26 -17.61
CA MET A 1 -14.80 -4.25 -16.16
C MET A 1 -13.55 -4.61 -15.39
N THR A 2 -13.28 -3.88 -14.37
CA THR A 2 -12.11 -4.12 -13.55
C THR A 2 -12.44 -5.10 -12.45
N ASP A 3 -11.78 -6.25 -12.45
CA ASP A 3 -11.97 -7.23 -11.40
C ASP A 3 -11.10 -6.87 -10.20
N VAL A 4 -11.55 -5.86 -9.48
CA VAL A 4 -10.84 -5.45 -8.27
C VAL A 4 -11.29 -6.34 -7.13
N MET A 5 -10.33 -7.02 -6.51
CA MET A 5 -10.61 -7.88 -5.38
C MET A 5 -10.96 -7.05 -4.16
N PRO A 6 -12.14 -7.27 -3.53
CA PRO A 6 -12.48 -6.58 -2.28
C PRO A 6 -11.45 -6.87 -1.18
N TRP A 7 -11.26 -5.88 -0.31
CA TRP A 7 -10.34 -5.97 0.82
C TRP A 7 -8.89 -6.17 0.39
N SER A 8 -8.53 -5.54 -0.73
CA SER A 8 -7.16 -5.50 -1.23
C SER A 8 -6.66 -4.06 -1.22
N PHE A 9 -5.37 -3.89 -1.47
CA PHE A 9 -4.81 -2.56 -1.67
C PHE A 9 -3.69 -2.62 -2.69
N THR A 10 -3.43 -1.48 -3.32
CA THR A 10 -2.39 -1.33 -4.34
C THR A 10 -1.46 -0.20 -3.93
N ILE A 11 -0.16 -0.46 -4.03
CA ILE A 11 0.87 0.56 -3.89
C ILE A 11 1.59 0.68 -5.22
N GLU A 12 1.75 1.93 -5.69
CA GLU A 12 2.61 2.22 -6.82
C GLU A 12 3.77 3.09 -6.33
N PHE A 13 4.99 2.67 -6.62
CA PHE A 13 6.17 3.46 -6.32
C PHE A 13 6.54 4.31 -7.54
N ASP A 14 7.05 5.50 -7.27
CA ASP A 14 7.52 6.41 -8.30
C ASP A 14 9.00 6.12 -8.59
N PRO A 15 9.36 5.67 -9.81
CA PRO A 15 10.75 5.32 -10.11
C PRO A 15 11.71 6.51 -9.95
N GLU A 16 11.25 7.72 -10.24
CA GLU A 16 12.10 8.91 -10.09
C GLU A 16 12.39 9.20 -8.62
N LYS A 17 11.37 9.09 -7.76
CA LYS A 17 11.56 9.27 -6.32
C LYS A 17 12.47 8.18 -5.77
N ALA A 18 12.26 6.94 -6.18
CA ALA A 18 13.09 5.83 -5.73
C ALA A 18 14.56 6.06 -6.08
N ALA A 19 14.83 6.43 -7.33
CA ALA A 19 16.18 6.70 -7.78
C ALA A 19 16.82 7.86 -7.01
N ARG A 20 16.05 8.93 -6.79
CA ARG A 20 16.50 10.09 -6.05
C ARG A 20 16.90 9.76 -4.62
N ASN A 21 16.15 8.82 -4.02
CA ASN A 21 16.37 8.40 -2.63
C ASN A 21 17.31 7.21 -2.50
N GLY A 22 17.88 6.74 -3.61
CA GLY A 22 18.86 5.66 -3.57
C GLY A 22 18.28 4.26 -3.50
N TYR A 23 17.04 4.08 -3.96
CA TYR A 23 16.38 2.78 -3.93
C TYR A 23 16.17 2.24 -5.34
N ASP A 24 16.21 0.91 -5.45
CA ASP A 24 15.78 0.19 -6.64
C ASP A 24 14.27 -0.07 -6.51
N VAL A 25 13.49 0.35 -7.50
CA VAL A 25 12.03 0.24 -7.43
C VAL A 25 11.56 -1.21 -7.30
N ASP A 26 12.23 -2.15 -7.96
CA ASP A 26 11.88 -3.56 -7.84
C ASP A 26 12.12 -4.07 -6.41
N ALA A 27 13.21 -3.65 -5.79
CA ALA A 27 13.50 -4.02 -4.41
C ALA A 27 12.45 -3.46 -3.44
N LEU A 28 11.91 -2.27 -3.72
CA LEU A 28 10.85 -1.70 -2.88
C LEU A 28 9.59 -2.57 -2.91
N TYR A 29 9.17 -3.04 -4.10
CA TYR A 29 8.02 -3.92 -4.20
C TYR A 29 8.27 -5.24 -3.49
N GLU A 30 9.47 -5.80 -3.61
CA GLU A 30 9.79 -7.05 -2.92
C GLU A 30 9.79 -6.88 -1.40
N CYS A 31 10.28 -5.75 -0.90
CA CYS A 31 10.26 -5.46 0.53
C CYS A 31 8.84 -5.35 1.08
N VAL A 32 7.95 -4.69 0.33
CA VAL A 32 6.55 -4.63 0.74
C VAL A 32 5.95 -6.03 0.76
N ASP A 33 6.21 -6.82 -0.30
CA ASP A 33 5.70 -8.18 -0.39
C ASP A 33 6.10 -9.02 0.82
N GLU A 34 7.37 -8.97 1.21
CA GLU A 34 7.85 -9.70 2.39
C GLU A 34 7.17 -9.24 3.66
N ASN A 35 6.97 -7.94 3.82
CA ASN A 35 6.35 -7.38 5.01
C ASN A 35 4.87 -7.77 5.11
N VAL A 36 4.12 -7.67 4.01
CA VAL A 36 2.69 -7.97 4.06
C VAL A 36 2.42 -9.45 4.23
N GLN A 37 3.29 -10.32 3.74
CA GLN A 37 3.14 -11.76 3.94
C GLN A 37 3.22 -12.14 5.41
N ARG A 38 4.02 -11.40 6.19
CA ARG A 38 4.09 -11.61 7.64
C ARG A 38 2.76 -11.36 8.34
N TYR A 39 1.91 -10.53 7.75
CA TYR A 39 0.60 -10.21 8.31
C TYR A 39 -0.50 -11.06 7.68
N GLY A 40 -0.13 -12.08 6.92
CA GLY A 40 -1.08 -13.03 6.35
C GLY A 40 -1.75 -12.59 5.07
N LEU A 41 -1.27 -11.52 4.44
CA LEU A 41 -1.83 -11.06 3.16
C LEU A 41 -1.24 -11.87 2.01
N THR A 42 -2.02 -11.97 0.93
CA THR A 42 -1.67 -12.73 -0.27
C THR A 42 -1.40 -11.78 -1.42
N ARG A 43 -0.28 -11.98 -2.10
CA ARG A 43 0.03 -11.21 -3.30
C ARG A 43 -0.86 -11.63 -4.45
N LEU A 44 -1.51 -10.64 -5.08
CA LEU A 44 -2.33 -10.87 -6.28
C LEU A 44 -1.54 -10.53 -7.55
N ALA A 45 -0.73 -9.50 -7.49
CA ALA A 45 0.12 -9.05 -8.58
C ALA A 45 1.19 -8.14 -7.97
N ARG A 46 2.16 -7.73 -8.77
CA ARG A 46 3.16 -6.76 -8.31
C ARG A 46 2.45 -5.49 -7.84
N GLY A 47 2.63 -5.16 -6.59
CA GLY A 47 2.06 -3.95 -6.01
C GLY A 47 0.63 -4.08 -5.51
N THR A 48 0.05 -5.28 -5.57
CA THR A 48 -1.33 -5.50 -5.13
C THR A 48 -1.40 -6.71 -4.21
N TRP A 49 -2.03 -6.54 -3.05
CA TRP A 49 -2.15 -7.59 -2.05
C TRP A 49 -3.58 -7.66 -1.52
N LYS A 50 -4.02 -8.88 -1.22
CA LYS A 50 -5.34 -9.18 -0.70
C LYS A 50 -5.25 -9.46 0.78
N ALA A 51 -6.23 -8.94 1.55
CA ALA A 51 -6.29 -9.11 2.99
C ALA A 51 -6.50 -10.56 3.41
N ASN A 52 -6.17 -10.84 4.66
CA ASN A 52 -6.37 -12.13 5.30
C ASN A 52 -7.87 -12.46 5.34
N GLU A 53 -8.24 -13.68 4.94
CA GLU A 53 -9.64 -14.10 4.89
C GLU A 53 -10.32 -14.13 6.25
N GLU A 54 -9.58 -14.38 7.32
CA GLU A 54 -10.14 -14.46 8.66
C GLU A 54 -10.53 -13.11 9.22
N ASP A 55 -9.79 -12.06 8.86
CA ASP A 55 -10.07 -10.69 9.32
C ASP A 55 -9.74 -9.72 8.21
N ARG A 56 -10.60 -9.68 7.19
CA ARG A 56 -10.35 -8.89 6.00
C ARG A 56 -10.21 -7.39 6.28
N VAL A 57 -11.13 -6.85 7.05
CA VAL A 57 -11.13 -5.42 7.36
C VAL A 57 -9.92 -5.08 8.23
N GLY A 58 -9.74 -5.82 9.32
CA GLY A 58 -8.66 -5.55 10.27
C GLY A 58 -7.29 -5.71 9.65
N SER A 59 -7.07 -6.79 8.88
CA SER A 59 -5.76 -7.02 8.27
C SER A 59 -5.43 -5.97 7.21
N GLN A 60 -6.42 -5.57 6.41
CA GLN A 60 -6.22 -4.50 5.43
C GLN A 60 -5.84 -3.19 6.12
N CYS A 61 -6.65 -2.76 7.08
CA CYS A 61 -6.43 -1.49 7.76
C CYS A 61 -5.12 -1.47 8.54
N LEU A 62 -4.85 -2.53 9.28
CA LEU A 62 -3.62 -2.61 10.07
C LEU A 62 -2.38 -2.57 9.17
N THR A 63 -2.38 -3.38 8.12
CA THR A 63 -1.22 -3.47 7.23
C THR A 63 -0.97 -2.15 6.51
N MET A 64 -2.03 -1.51 6.02
CA MET A 64 -1.88 -0.21 5.37
C MET A 64 -1.34 0.84 6.33
N SER A 65 -1.83 0.84 7.57
CA SER A 65 -1.37 1.78 8.59
C SER A 65 0.11 1.56 8.93
N LEU A 66 0.52 0.30 9.07
CA LEU A 66 1.92 -0.02 9.36
C LEU A 66 2.84 0.39 8.21
N LEU A 67 2.42 0.14 6.97
CA LEU A 67 3.20 0.55 5.80
C LEU A 67 3.32 2.07 5.70
N SER A 68 2.27 2.79 6.08
CA SER A 68 2.30 4.25 6.02
C SER A 68 3.27 4.87 7.03
N GLU A 69 3.68 4.13 8.05
CA GLU A 69 4.66 4.57 9.02
C GLU A 69 6.10 4.30 8.56
N GLU A 70 6.28 3.55 7.49
CA GLU A 70 7.60 3.23 6.96
C GLU A 70 8.07 4.33 6.01
N LYS A 71 9.16 5.00 6.38
CA LYS A 71 9.70 6.09 5.58
C LYS A 71 10.05 5.64 4.17
N TRP A 72 10.67 4.44 4.04
CA TRP A 72 11.09 3.94 2.73
C TRP A 72 9.90 3.65 1.81
N VAL A 73 8.72 3.41 2.37
CA VAL A 73 7.49 3.29 1.57
C VAL A 73 7.03 4.68 1.14
N MET A 74 6.77 5.56 2.12
CA MET A 74 6.07 6.81 1.87
C MET A 74 6.89 7.84 1.12
N GLN A 75 8.21 7.83 1.26
CA GLN A 75 9.03 8.80 0.53
C GLN A 75 9.19 8.47 -0.95
N ASN A 76 8.81 7.25 -1.36
CA ASN A 76 8.95 6.81 -2.74
C ASN A 76 7.61 6.50 -3.41
N ILE A 77 6.52 6.75 -2.72
CA ILE A 77 5.20 6.32 -3.18
C ILE A 77 4.61 7.29 -4.20
N ARG A 78 3.91 6.73 -5.19
CA ARG A 78 3.10 7.50 -6.14
C ARG A 78 1.64 7.42 -5.78
N SER A 79 1.15 6.21 -5.45
CA SER A 79 -0.24 6.02 -5.07
C SER A 79 -0.38 4.90 -4.06
N PHE A 80 -1.43 4.98 -3.27
CA PHE A 80 -1.76 3.99 -2.24
C PHE A 80 -3.27 3.92 -2.19
N THR A 81 -3.84 2.85 -2.76
CA THR A 81 -5.28 2.75 -2.99
C THR A 81 -5.86 1.51 -2.32
N ALA A 82 -6.94 1.67 -1.59
CA ALA A 82 -7.65 0.56 -0.95
C ALA A 82 -8.93 0.25 -1.69
N TYR A 83 -9.31 -1.03 -1.71
CA TYR A 83 -10.52 -1.50 -2.36
C TYR A 83 -11.37 -2.25 -1.35
N GLU A 84 -12.62 -1.81 -1.19
CA GLU A 84 -13.59 -2.41 -0.29
C GLU A 84 -14.81 -2.85 -1.08
N VAL A 85 -15.78 -3.46 -0.38
CA VAL A 85 -17.02 -3.91 -1.02
C VAL A 85 -17.98 -2.73 -1.20
N ASN A 86 -18.52 -2.59 -2.41
CA ASN A 86 -19.58 -1.60 -2.71
C ASN A 86 -19.17 -0.15 -2.50
N THR A 87 -17.87 0.15 -2.61
CA THR A 87 -17.39 1.53 -2.54
C THR A 87 -16.46 1.81 -3.72
N ALA A 88 -16.29 3.09 -4.04
CA ALA A 88 -15.27 3.51 -4.98
C ALA A 88 -13.89 3.26 -4.38
N PRO A 89 -12.84 3.12 -5.20
CA PRO A 89 -11.49 3.00 -4.68
C PRO A 89 -11.15 4.15 -3.73
N ILE A 90 -10.48 3.82 -2.64
CA ILE A 90 -10.16 4.78 -1.57
C ILE A 90 -8.73 5.24 -1.71
N ASP A 91 -8.52 6.53 -1.90
CA ASP A 91 -7.18 7.13 -1.97
C ASP A 91 -6.66 7.30 -0.55
N PHE A 92 -5.81 6.39 -0.12
CA PHE A 92 -5.28 6.39 1.24
C PHE A 92 -4.35 7.59 1.48
N ILE A 93 -3.65 8.05 0.45
CA ILE A 93 -2.80 9.23 0.57
C ILE A 93 -3.63 10.47 0.89
N ALA A 94 -4.80 10.60 0.26
CA ALA A 94 -5.70 11.71 0.56
C ALA A 94 -6.19 11.68 2.00
N ILE A 95 -6.45 10.48 2.54
CA ILE A 95 -6.83 10.32 3.93
C ILE A 95 -5.68 10.73 4.85
N LEU A 96 -4.46 10.29 4.57
CA LEU A 96 -3.30 10.64 5.36
C LEU A 96 -3.04 12.16 5.33
N ARG A 97 -3.26 12.79 4.18
CA ARG A 97 -3.07 14.23 4.05
C ARG A 97 -3.95 15.01 5.02
N LYS A 98 -5.15 14.51 5.29
CA LYS A 98 -6.08 15.13 6.23
C LYS A 98 -5.76 14.79 7.68
N ARG A 99 -5.40 13.54 7.95
CA ARG A 99 -5.30 13.05 9.33
C ARG A 99 -3.88 12.98 9.87
N CYS A 100 -2.93 12.63 9.03
CA CYS A 100 -1.54 12.43 9.44
C CYS A 100 -0.59 12.99 8.39
N PRO A 101 -0.64 14.30 8.09
CA PRO A 101 0.19 14.86 7.02
C PRO A 101 1.69 14.70 7.26
N GLU A 102 2.10 14.47 8.50
CA GLU A 102 3.50 14.25 8.85
C GLU A 102 4.05 12.96 8.24
N LEU A 103 3.18 12.04 7.81
CA LEU A 103 3.62 10.80 7.16
C LEU A 103 3.90 10.96 5.66
N LEU A 104 3.58 12.11 5.10
CA LEU A 104 3.78 12.36 3.68
C LEU A 104 5.08 13.13 3.44
N TYR A 105 5.79 12.75 2.39
CA TYR A 105 7.07 13.36 1.99
C TYR A 105 6.91 14.09 0.66
N ALA A 106 7.59 15.20 0.52
CA ALA A 106 7.54 16.01 -0.70
C ALA A 106 8.23 15.33 -1.88
#